data_738b174e72bd3e6b902f5c37daab9569
#
_entry.id   738b174e72bd3e6b902f5c37daab9569
#
_cell.length_a   1.000
_cell.length_b   1.000
_cell.length_c   1.000
_cell.angle_alpha   90.00
_cell.angle_beta   90.00
_cell.angle_gamma   90.00
#
_symmetry.space_group_name_H-M   'P 1'
#
loop_
_entity.id
_entity.type
_entity.pdbx_description
1 polymer ?
#
loop_
_entity_poly.entity_id
_entity_poly.type
_entity_poly.pdbx_seq_one_letter_code
_entity_poly.pdbx_strand_id
1 'polypeptide(L)'
;MLDRHFTFFSDAGHGWLRVTPEDCRAIGLSKFSFSRYSFVDRDWLYLEEDCDASIFFAAYVKTVGEMPIVHDVHTNGNSVIRHKARLPDRSKSHV
;
A
#
# COMPACT_ATOMS: atom_id res chain seq x y z
N MET A 1 -5.77 4.40 15.00
CA MET A 1 -5.83 2.97 15.36
C MET A 1 -5.54 2.11 14.13
N LEU A 2 -4.77 1.06 14.29
CA LEU A 2 -4.44 0.16 13.19
C LEU A 2 -5.65 -0.67 12.78
N ASP A 3 -5.97 -0.65 11.49
CA ASP A 3 -7.05 -1.45 10.95
C ASP A 3 -6.63 -2.93 10.86
N ARG A 4 -7.61 -3.82 10.78
CA ARG A 4 -7.40 -5.27 10.58
C ARG A 4 -7.88 -5.74 9.22
N HIS A 5 -8.68 -4.93 8.54
CA HIS A 5 -9.27 -5.21 7.24
C HIS A 5 -8.75 -4.22 6.22
N PHE A 6 -8.24 -4.72 5.13
CA PHE A 6 -7.73 -3.89 4.04
C PHE A 6 -8.31 -4.35 2.72
N THR A 7 -8.34 -3.46 1.75
CA THR A 7 -8.83 -3.79 0.42
C THR A 7 -7.66 -3.88 -0.55
N PHE A 8 -7.60 -4.95 -1.31
CA PHE A 8 -6.62 -5.16 -2.36
C PHE A 8 -7.31 -5.00 -3.71
N PHE A 9 -6.90 -3.99 -4.46
CA PHE A 9 -7.44 -3.70 -5.79
C PHE A 9 -6.53 -4.26 -6.85
N SER A 10 -7.09 -4.99 -7.81
CA SER A 10 -6.30 -5.53 -8.91
C SER A 10 -6.96 -5.24 -10.25
N ASP A 11 -6.13 -5.16 -11.29
CA ASP A 11 -6.59 -5.18 -12.68
C ASP A 11 -5.80 -6.27 -13.42
N ALA A 12 -5.92 -6.33 -14.74
CA ALA A 12 -5.29 -7.40 -15.51
C ALA A 12 -3.77 -7.47 -15.34
N GLY A 13 -3.11 -6.36 -15.03
CA GLY A 13 -1.65 -6.30 -14.97
C GLY A 13 -1.05 -6.14 -13.60
N HIS A 14 -1.75 -5.52 -12.66
CA HIS A 14 -1.19 -5.18 -11.36
C HIS A 14 -2.22 -5.22 -10.25
N GLY A 15 -1.71 -5.10 -9.01
CA GLY A 15 -2.54 -5.01 -7.83
C GLY A 15 -1.97 -4.02 -6.82
N TRP A 16 -2.83 -3.51 -5.95
CA TRP A 16 -2.47 -2.51 -4.94
C TRP A 16 -3.22 -2.74 -3.64
N LEU A 17 -2.50 -2.71 -2.54
CA LEU A 17 -3.10 -2.76 -1.21
C LEU A 17 -3.38 -1.34 -0.74
N ARG A 18 -4.62 -1.04 -0.42
CA ARG A 18 -5.01 0.28 0.09
C ARG A 18 -4.84 0.35 1.59
N VAL A 19 -4.03 1.30 2.05
CA VAL A 19 -3.80 1.54 3.48
C VAL A 19 -3.81 3.04 3.75
N THR A 20 -3.84 3.43 5.02
CA THR A 20 -3.72 4.84 5.41
C THR A 20 -2.31 5.12 5.92
N PRO A 21 -1.85 6.39 5.87
CA PRO A 21 -0.60 6.77 6.54
C PRO A 21 -0.62 6.44 8.03
N GLU A 22 -1.79 6.53 8.67
CA GLU A 22 -1.94 6.19 10.07
C GLU A 22 -1.67 4.70 10.33
N ASP A 23 -2.20 3.82 9.48
CA ASP A 23 -1.89 2.40 9.57
C ASP A 23 -0.40 2.14 9.44
N CYS A 24 0.26 2.83 8.51
CA CYS A 24 1.70 2.69 8.33
C CYS A 24 2.47 3.10 9.58
N ARG A 25 2.14 4.26 10.14
CA ARG A 25 2.81 4.74 11.36
C ARG A 25 2.63 3.78 12.53
N ALA A 26 1.47 3.16 12.64
CA ALA A 26 1.19 2.21 13.71
C ALA A 26 2.11 0.98 13.70
N ILE A 27 2.68 0.67 12.54
CA ILE A 27 3.59 -0.48 12.38
C ILE A 27 5.01 -0.06 12.00
N GLY A 28 5.34 1.22 12.23
CA GLY A 28 6.70 1.72 12.06
C GLY A 28 7.09 2.09 10.65
N LEU A 29 6.12 2.34 9.78
CA LEU A 29 6.37 2.71 8.39
C LEU A 29 5.88 4.12 8.08
N SER A 30 6.36 4.68 6.97
CA SER A 30 5.88 5.95 6.43
C SER A 30 5.78 5.84 4.91
N LYS A 31 5.28 6.90 4.26
CA LYS A 31 5.24 6.91 2.78
C LYS A 31 6.63 6.76 2.15
N PHE A 32 7.69 7.09 2.90
CA PHE A 32 9.06 6.94 2.42
C PHE A 32 9.60 5.51 2.55
N SER A 33 8.84 4.62 3.17
CA SER A 33 9.19 3.20 3.25
C SER A 33 8.93 2.47 1.93
N PHE A 34 8.20 3.10 1.00
CA PHE A 34 7.70 2.48 -0.22
C PHE A 34 8.32 3.09 -1.45
N SER A 35 8.10 2.43 -2.59
CA SER A 35 8.65 2.84 -3.88
C SER A 35 7.70 3.79 -4.60
N ARG A 36 8.20 4.38 -5.70
CA ARG A 36 7.38 5.21 -6.58
C ARG A 36 6.41 4.38 -7.45
N TYR A 37 6.44 3.06 -7.34
CA TYR A 37 5.48 2.20 -8.03
C TYR A 37 4.11 2.20 -7.35
N SER A 38 4.06 2.71 -6.12
CA SER A 38 2.81 2.88 -5.38
C SER A 38 2.22 4.26 -5.63
N PHE A 39 0.95 4.41 -5.32
CA PHE A 39 0.21 5.64 -5.59
C PHE A 39 -0.35 6.23 -4.30
N VAL A 40 -0.67 7.51 -4.33
CA VAL A 40 -1.30 8.22 -3.21
C VAL A 40 -2.51 8.99 -3.72
N ASP A 41 -3.56 9.03 -2.90
CA ASP A 41 -4.75 9.82 -3.17
C ASP A 41 -5.33 10.28 -1.85
N ARG A 42 -5.07 11.53 -1.49
CA ARG A 42 -5.50 12.13 -0.21
C ARG A 42 -4.98 11.32 0.97
N ASP A 43 -5.90 10.65 1.71
CA ASP A 43 -5.56 9.90 2.92
C ASP A 43 -5.23 8.43 2.64
N TRP A 44 -5.23 8.02 1.37
CA TRP A 44 -5.00 6.63 0.99
C TRP A 44 -3.67 6.43 0.30
N LEU A 45 -2.98 5.35 0.66
CA LEU A 45 -1.83 4.85 -0.06
C LEU A 45 -2.23 3.56 -0.75
N TYR A 46 -1.83 3.40 -2.00
CA TYR A 46 -2.09 2.20 -2.79
C TYR A 46 -0.75 1.53 -3.05
N LEU A 47 -0.45 0.49 -2.27
CA LEU A 47 0.86 -0.16 -2.24
C LEU A 47 0.94 -1.24 -3.29
N GLU A 48 1.92 -1.11 -4.20
CA GLU A 48 2.11 -2.03 -5.32
C GLU A 48 2.44 -3.44 -4.79
N GLU A 49 1.80 -4.46 -5.39
CA GLU A 49 1.80 -5.82 -4.83
C GLU A 49 3.18 -6.50 -4.80
N ASP A 50 4.03 -6.28 -5.80
CA ASP A 50 5.30 -7.01 -5.90
C ASP A 50 6.36 -6.49 -4.94
N CYS A 51 6.33 -5.19 -4.62
CA CYS A 51 7.36 -4.56 -3.81
C CYS A 51 6.81 -4.06 -2.49
N ASP A 52 5.83 -3.19 -2.53
CA ASP A 52 5.46 -2.38 -1.38
C ASP A 52 4.43 -3.05 -0.45
N ALA A 53 3.50 -3.80 -1.00
CA ALA A 53 2.52 -4.51 -0.18
C ALA A 53 3.21 -5.53 0.73
N SER A 54 4.26 -6.19 0.25
CA SER A 54 4.99 -7.17 1.06
C SER A 54 5.71 -6.51 2.24
N ILE A 55 6.21 -5.28 2.05
CA ILE A 55 6.82 -4.49 3.14
C ILE A 55 5.78 -4.23 4.23
N PHE A 56 4.58 -3.83 3.82
CA PHE A 56 3.49 -3.58 4.75
C PHE A 56 3.09 -4.85 5.50
N PHE A 57 2.89 -5.95 4.80
CA PHE A 57 2.50 -7.21 5.42
C PHE A 57 3.55 -7.71 6.41
N ALA A 58 4.84 -7.60 6.06
CA ALA A 58 5.91 -8.03 6.96
C ALA A 58 5.91 -7.23 8.26
N ALA A 59 5.77 -5.90 8.15
CA ALA A 59 5.72 -5.03 9.33
C ALA A 59 4.45 -5.27 10.15
N TYR A 60 3.33 -5.53 9.48
CA TYR A 60 2.06 -5.83 10.14
C TYR A 60 2.18 -7.10 10.99
N VAL A 61 2.67 -8.18 10.38
CA VAL A 61 2.83 -9.46 11.10
C VAL A 61 3.80 -9.32 12.27
N LYS A 62 4.90 -8.58 12.07
CA LYS A 62 5.87 -8.35 13.15
C LYS A 62 5.24 -7.62 14.33
N THR A 63 4.37 -6.67 14.06
CA THR A 63 3.74 -5.83 15.09
C THR A 63 2.53 -6.51 15.74
N VAL A 64 1.68 -7.15 14.94
CA VAL A 64 0.39 -7.69 15.38
C VAL A 64 0.48 -9.18 15.70
N GLY A 65 1.34 -9.92 15.05
CA GLY A 65 1.51 -11.36 15.27
C GLY A 65 0.72 -12.24 14.30
N GLU A 66 -0.07 -11.64 13.43
CA GLU A 66 -0.86 -12.38 12.42
C GLU A 66 -1.11 -11.51 11.20
N MET A 67 -1.50 -12.13 10.11
CA MET A 67 -1.81 -11.41 8.87
C MET A 67 -3.12 -10.63 9.02
N PRO A 68 -3.25 -9.48 8.34
CA PRO A 68 -4.54 -8.80 8.28
C PRO A 68 -5.50 -9.55 7.37
N ILE A 69 -6.79 -9.19 7.47
CA ILE A 69 -7.82 -9.72 6.57
C ILE A 69 -7.85 -8.84 5.33
N VAL A 70 -7.71 -9.47 4.15
CA VAL A 70 -7.64 -8.75 2.88
C VAL A 70 -8.86 -9.09 2.04
N HIS A 71 -9.53 -8.05 1.56
CA HIS A 71 -10.69 -8.16 0.67
C HIS A 71 -10.28 -7.79 -0.74
N ASP A 72 -10.46 -8.70 -1.68
CA ASP A 72 -10.04 -8.48 -3.08
C ASP A 72 -11.15 -7.82 -3.89
N VAL A 73 -10.77 -6.79 -4.66
CA VAL A 73 -11.65 -6.13 -5.63
C VAL A 73 -10.93 -6.12 -6.97
N HIS A 74 -11.49 -6.82 -7.96
CA HIS A 74 -10.89 -6.91 -9.29
C HIS A 74 -11.64 -6.05 -10.29
N THR A 75 -10.89 -5.37 -11.16
CA THR A 75 -11.41 -4.55 -12.25
C THR A 75 -10.89 -5.07 -13.58
N ASN A 76 -11.78 -5.28 -14.55
CA ASN A 76 -11.37 -5.61 -15.90
C ASN A 76 -10.83 -4.36 -16.59
N GLY A 77 -9.77 -4.53 -17.39
CA GLY A 77 -9.09 -3.39 -18.01
C GLY A 77 -8.18 -2.69 -17.01
N ASN A 78 -7.93 -1.38 -17.24
CA ASN A 78 -7.04 -0.61 -16.38
C ASN A 78 -7.80 -0.01 -15.19
N SER A 79 -7.25 -0.19 -13.99
CA SER A 79 -7.80 0.43 -12.79
C SER A 79 -7.58 1.93 -12.79
N VAL A 80 -8.53 2.68 -12.22
CA VAL A 80 -8.39 4.13 -12.01
C VAL A 80 -7.21 4.47 -11.10
N ILE A 81 -6.71 3.53 -10.30
CA ILE A 81 -5.55 3.72 -9.44
C ILE A 81 -4.33 4.14 -10.26
N ARG A 82 -4.21 3.66 -11.48
CA ARG A 82 -3.10 4.01 -12.38
C ARG A 82 -3.02 5.49 -12.72
N HIS A 83 -4.09 6.24 -12.48
CA HIS A 83 -4.16 7.68 -12.77
C HIS A 83 -3.91 8.54 -11.53
N LYS A 84 -3.68 7.93 -10.36
CA LYS A 84 -3.38 8.67 -9.14
C LYS A 84 -1.92 9.11 -9.11
N ALA A 85 -1.60 10.02 -8.21
CA ALA A 85 -0.21 10.48 -8.05
C ALA A 85 0.66 9.37 -7.46
N ARG A 86 1.88 9.24 -7.96
CA ARG A 86 2.83 8.26 -7.44
C ARG A 86 3.44 8.74 -6.14
N LEU A 87 3.85 7.80 -5.29
CA LEU A 87 4.63 8.12 -4.11
C LEU A 87 6.03 8.59 -4.54
N PRO A 88 6.70 9.44 -3.73
CA PRO A 88 8.05 9.86 -4.06
C PRO A 88 9.00 8.66 -4.03
N ASP A 89 10.02 8.72 -4.91
CA ASP A 89 11.07 7.71 -4.91
C ASP A 89 11.87 7.87 -3.62
N ARG A 90 11.92 6.83 -2.81
CA ARG A 90 12.61 6.87 -1.52
C ARG A 90 14.11 7.15 -1.65
N SER A 91 14.69 6.83 -2.80
CA SER A 91 16.12 7.12 -3.04
C SER A 91 16.40 8.62 -3.15
N LYS A 92 15.37 9.45 -3.32
CA LYS A 92 15.47 10.91 -3.43
C LYS A 92 14.89 11.62 -2.22
N SER A 93 14.31 10.89 -1.27
CA SER A 93 13.57 11.49 -0.17
C SER A 93 14.45 12.13 0.90
N HIS A 94 15.72 11.84 0.91
CA HIS A 94 16.67 12.34 1.91
C HIS A 94 17.53 13.51 1.42
N VAL A 95 17.19 14.05 0.32
CA VAL A 95 17.92 15.20 -0.25
C VAL A 95 17.66 16.46 0.56
#